data_dac0e6feda28ca0517c15b2b26456f27
#
_entry.id   dac0e6feda28ca0517c15b2b26456f27
#
_cell.length_a   1.000
_cell.length_b   1.000
_cell.length_c   1.000
_cell.angle_alpha   90.00
_cell.angle_beta   90.00
_cell.angle_gamma   90.00
#
_symmetry.space_group_name_H-M   'P 1'
#
loop_
_entity.id
_entity.type
_entity.pdbx_description
1 polymer ?
#
loop_
_entity_poly.entity_id
_entity_poly.type
_entity_poly.pdbx_seq_one_letter_code
_entity_poly.pdbx_strand_id
1 'polypeptide(L)'
;MVYQITKDGTDWQLSWQVEGSLSTNETWNLIATTEGFAKWFPELQLMDNLEAIRFYSAEPYIEEKMKLLTYQPTEKIKYEWANGSVTFEITENGQQTQLTFIESLPKEFPHRINDMAGWLVKKEHLSDLLNQREVRTGIDHAQFVDEVTQIVQNF
;
A
#
# COMPACT_ATOMS: atom_id res chain seq x y z
N MET A 1 -2.69 -11.31 -13.04
CA MET A 1 -2.48 -10.30 -12.06
C MET A 1 -3.68 -10.18 -11.17
N VAL A 2 -3.48 -10.20 -9.90
CA VAL A 2 -4.63 -10.44 -9.06
C VAL A 2 -4.75 -9.33 -8.03
N TYR A 3 -5.77 -8.57 -8.17
CA TYR A 3 -6.27 -7.68 -7.15
C TYR A 3 -7.79 -7.74 -7.17
N GLN A 4 -8.39 -7.29 -6.08
CA GLN A 4 -9.84 -7.34 -5.95
C GLN A 4 -10.34 -6.01 -5.39
N ILE A 5 -11.41 -5.50 -6.01
CA ILE A 5 -12.11 -4.32 -5.51
C ILE A 5 -13.52 -4.76 -5.15
N THR A 6 -13.90 -4.52 -3.90
CA THR A 6 -15.25 -4.82 -3.42
C THR A 6 -15.87 -3.59 -2.82
N LYS A 7 -17.18 -3.60 -2.70
CA LYS A 7 -17.94 -2.54 -2.05
C LYS A 7 -18.82 -3.20 -0.99
N ASP A 8 -18.56 -2.87 0.26
CA ASP A 8 -19.30 -3.44 1.39
C ASP A 8 -19.94 -2.31 2.18
N GLY A 9 -21.27 -2.25 2.13
CA GLY A 9 -22.00 -1.20 2.82
C GLY A 9 -21.59 0.18 2.34
N THR A 10 -20.85 0.91 3.18
CA THR A 10 -20.46 2.29 2.92
C THR A 10 -19.01 2.43 2.43
N ASP A 11 -18.28 1.33 2.36
CA ASP A 11 -16.84 1.39 2.07
C ASP A 11 -16.46 0.64 0.80
N TRP A 12 -15.47 1.18 0.08
CA TRP A 12 -14.74 0.46 -0.95
C TRP A 12 -13.55 -0.25 -0.30
N GLN A 13 -13.23 -1.43 -0.81
CA GLN A 13 -12.05 -2.15 -0.36
C GLN A 13 -11.23 -2.63 -1.56
N LEU A 14 -9.95 -2.28 -1.56
CA LEU A 14 -8.97 -2.80 -2.51
C LEU A 14 -8.08 -3.79 -1.77
N SER A 15 -7.88 -4.97 -2.32
CA SER A 15 -6.94 -5.93 -1.74
C SER A 15 -6.10 -6.58 -2.83
N TRP A 16 -4.84 -6.91 -2.46
CA TRP A 16 -3.95 -7.65 -3.31
C TRP A 16 -2.88 -8.37 -2.48
N GLN A 17 -2.22 -9.32 -3.12
CA GLN A 17 -1.12 -10.06 -2.51
C GLN A 17 0.04 -10.13 -3.48
N VAL A 18 1.26 -10.06 -2.95
CA VAL A 18 2.48 -10.31 -3.70
C VAL A 18 3.34 -11.30 -2.92
N GLU A 19 4.12 -12.09 -3.64
CA GLU A 19 5.01 -13.08 -3.04
C GLU A 19 6.42 -12.90 -3.57
N GLY A 20 7.40 -13.29 -2.78
CA GLY A 20 8.79 -13.27 -3.20
C GLY A 20 9.70 -13.98 -2.23
N SER A 21 10.98 -14.00 -2.56
CA SER A 21 12.01 -14.71 -1.79
C SER A 21 12.62 -13.90 -0.67
N LEU A 22 12.26 -12.61 -0.54
CA LEU A 22 12.76 -11.77 0.53
C LEU A 22 12.27 -12.31 1.88
N SER A 23 13.10 -12.26 2.93
CA SER A 23 12.72 -12.76 4.25
C SER A 23 11.59 -11.94 4.87
N THR A 24 10.92 -12.49 5.88
CA THR A 24 9.88 -11.76 6.60
C THR A 24 10.45 -10.51 7.29
N ASN A 25 11.65 -10.58 7.85
CA ASN A 25 12.30 -9.43 8.48
C ASN A 25 12.61 -8.34 7.46
N GLU A 26 13.16 -8.71 6.32
CA GLU A 26 13.49 -7.73 5.28
C GLU A 26 12.21 -7.14 4.66
N THR A 27 11.16 -7.95 4.52
CA THR A 27 9.87 -7.46 4.04
C THR A 27 9.27 -6.46 5.03
N TRP A 28 9.35 -6.76 6.33
CA TRP A 28 8.92 -5.82 7.37
C TRP A 28 9.66 -4.49 7.25
N ASN A 29 10.97 -4.54 7.04
CA ASN A 29 11.77 -3.32 6.88
C ASN A 29 11.33 -2.49 5.69
N LEU A 30 10.84 -3.11 4.62
CA LEU A 30 10.31 -2.37 3.47
C LEU A 30 9.05 -1.58 3.78
N ILE A 31 8.14 -2.16 4.58
CA ILE A 31 6.79 -1.61 4.76
C ILE A 31 6.62 -0.86 6.08
N ALA A 32 7.61 -0.89 6.94
CA ALA A 32 7.46 -0.36 8.30
C ALA A 32 8.66 0.43 8.80
N THR A 33 9.54 0.87 7.92
CA THR A 33 10.65 1.77 8.26
C THR A 33 10.77 2.87 7.22
N THR A 34 11.32 4.01 7.64
CA THR A 34 11.55 5.13 6.73
C THR A 34 12.51 4.75 5.61
N GLU A 35 13.57 3.99 5.92
CA GLU A 35 14.52 3.52 4.91
C GLU A 35 13.85 2.59 3.90
N GLY A 36 12.94 1.74 4.36
CA GLY A 36 12.18 0.85 3.49
C GLY A 36 11.22 1.63 2.59
N PHE A 37 10.47 2.57 3.16
CA PHE A 37 9.57 3.41 2.37
C PHE A 37 10.31 4.15 1.26
N ALA A 38 11.55 4.59 1.49
CA ALA A 38 12.32 5.31 0.50
C ALA A 38 12.49 4.53 -0.81
N LYS A 39 12.35 3.22 -0.78
CA LYS A 39 12.54 2.36 -1.96
C LYS A 39 11.30 2.26 -2.84
N TRP A 40 10.12 2.51 -2.29
CA TRP A 40 8.88 2.37 -3.06
C TRP A 40 7.84 3.46 -2.80
N PHE A 41 7.96 4.20 -1.70
CA PHE A 41 7.02 5.27 -1.37
C PHE A 41 7.75 6.34 -0.54
N PRO A 42 8.66 7.11 -1.18
CA PRO A 42 9.58 7.99 -0.43
C PRO A 42 8.92 9.13 0.33
N GLU A 43 7.67 9.45 0.03
CA GLU A 43 6.92 10.46 0.76
C GLU A 43 6.53 10.02 2.18
N LEU A 44 6.59 8.70 2.46
CA LEU A 44 6.21 8.18 3.77
C LEU A 44 7.40 8.10 4.73
N GLN A 45 7.15 8.43 5.98
CA GLN A 45 8.14 8.36 7.05
C GLN A 45 7.48 7.82 8.31
N LEU A 46 8.14 6.87 8.98
CA LEU A 46 7.69 6.41 10.27
C LEU A 46 8.15 7.40 11.34
N MET A 47 7.26 7.91 12.14
CA MET A 47 7.62 8.83 13.22
C MET A 47 8.27 8.09 14.39
N ASP A 48 9.24 8.75 15.03
CA ASP A 48 10.12 8.13 16.02
C ASP A 48 9.41 7.48 17.20
N ASN A 49 8.25 8.01 17.59
CA ASN A 49 7.50 7.48 18.74
C ASN A 49 6.45 6.44 18.34
N LEU A 50 6.47 5.96 17.11
CA LEU A 50 5.51 4.98 16.58
C LEU A 50 4.05 5.44 16.70
N GLU A 51 3.82 6.74 16.69
CA GLU A 51 2.47 7.28 16.84
C GLU A 51 1.78 7.45 15.49
N ALA A 52 2.55 7.70 14.42
CA ALA A 52 1.99 8.01 13.12
C ALA A 52 2.98 7.71 11.98
N ILE A 53 2.41 7.58 10.78
CA ILE A 53 3.14 7.65 9.52
C ILE A 53 2.97 9.07 9.00
N ARG A 54 4.05 9.73 8.61
CA ARG A 54 4.01 11.07 8.05
C ARG A 54 4.07 10.98 6.54
N PHE A 55 3.14 11.65 5.87
CA PHE A 55 3.22 11.87 4.42
C PHE A 55 3.75 13.27 4.20
N TYR A 56 4.84 13.40 3.48
CA TYR A 56 5.46 14.68 3.21
C TYR A 56 5.82 14.82 1.74
N SER A 57 5.42 15.93 1.12
CA SER A 57 5.84 16.34 -0.20
C SER A 57 6.19 17.81 -0.14
N ALA A 58 7.31 18.20 -0.76
CA ALA A 58 7.74 19.59 -0.78
C ALA A 58 7.04 20.41 -1.86
N GLU A 59 6.69 19.74 -3.01
CA GLU A 59 6.11 20.44 -4.14
C GLU A 59 5.15 19.54 -4.93
N PRO A 60 3.84 19.74 -4.79
CA PRO A 60 3.18 20.71 -3.91
C PRO A 60 3.43 20.39 -2.43
N TYR A 61 3.41 21.41 -1.59
CA TYR A 61 3.61 21.17 -0.15
C TYR A 61 2.42 20.43 0.43
N ILE A 62 2.68 19.24 0.94
CA ILE A 62 1.69 18.41 1.63
C ILE A 62 2.38 17.83 2.87
N GLU A 63 1.73 17.95 4.01
CA GLU A 63 2.18 17.28 5.22
C GLU A 63 0.97 16.75 5.97
N GLU A 64 0.91 15.44 6.14
CA GLU A 64 -0.16 14.79 6.87
C GLU A 64 0.43 13.77 7.84
N LYS A 65 -0.19 13.65 9.00
CA LYS A 65 0.13 12.62 9.98
C LYS A 65 -1.02 11.63 10.01
N MET A 66 -0.72 10.38 9.68
CA MET A 66 -1.69 9.30 9.63
C MET A 66 -1.46 8.42 10.84
N LYS A 67 -2.44 8.37 11.72
CA LYS A 67 -2.32 7.65 12.98
C LYS A 67 -2.00 6.18 12.73
N LEU A 68 -1.02 5.67 13.47
CA LEU A 68 -0.67 4.25 13.45
C LEU A 68 -1.68 3.50 14.32
N LEU A 69 -2.40 2.55 13.71
CA LEU A 69 -3.49 1.82 14.37
C LEU A 69 -3.05 0.46 14.89
N THR A 70 -2.17 -0.23 14.15
CA THR A 70 -1.63 -1.52 14.53
C THR A 70 -0.15 -1.56 14.16
N TYR A 71 0.67 -2.05 15.08
CA TYR A 71 2.10 -2.20 14.84
C TYR A 71 2.57 -3.48 15.51
N GLN A 72 2.66 -4.55 14.74
CA GLN A 72 3.10 -5.88 15.19
C GLN A 72 4.29 -6.29 14.34
N PRO A 73 5.53 -6.07 14.81
CA PRO A 73 6.73 -6.32 14.01
C PRO A 73 6.74 -7.69 13.35
N THR A 74 7.10 -7.70 12.08
CA THR A 74 7.16 -8.84 11.16
C THR A 74 5.80 -9.47 10.83
N GLU A 75 4.71 -8.96 11.37
CA GLU A 75 3.37 -9.52 11.16
C GLU A 75 2.40 -8.55 10.49
N LYS A 76 2.20 -7.36 11.08
CA LYS A 76 1.11 -6.50 10.62
C LYS A 76 1.35 -5.04 10.97
N ILE A 77 1.08 -4.17 10.01
CA ILE A 77 1.03 -2.72 10.24
C ILE A 77 -0.25 -2.16 9.61
N LYS A 78 -0.93 -1.30 10.35
CA LYS A 78 -2.15 -0.64 9.88
C LYS A 78 -2.10 0.82 10.28
N TYR A 79 -2.46 1.71 9.35
CA TYR A 79 -2.51 3.14 9.65
C TYR A 79 -3.64 3.80 8.88
N GLU A 80 -4.03 4.98 9.34
CA GLU A 80 -5.05 5.79 8.69
C GLU A 80 -4.58 6.23 7.30
N TRP A 81 -5.52 6.31 6.38
CA TRP A 81 -5.25 6.75 5.01
C TRP A 81 -6.52 7.28 4.40
N ALA A 82 -6.51 8.55 3.94
CA ALA A 82 -7.61 9.14 3.16
C ALA A 82 -8.99 8.93 3.81
N ASN A 83 -9.11 9.15 5.11
CA ASN A 83 -10.32 8.92 5.91
C ASN A 83 -10.72 7.45 6.03
N GLY A 84 -9.90 6.55 5.54
CA GLY A 84 -10.03 5.11 5.72
C GLY A 84 -8.77 4.55 6.35
N SER A 85 -8.31 3.42 5.86
CA SER A 85 -7.11 2.77 6.39
C SER A 85 -6.42 1.92 5.35
N VAL A 86 -5.12 1.69 5.56
CA VAL A 86 -4.37 0.67 4.83
C VAL A 86 -3.75 -0.30 5.83
N THR A 87 -3.69 -1.56 5.43
CA THR A 87 -3.15 -2.65 6.25
C THR A 87 -2.21 -3.49 5.40
N PHE A 88 -1.04 -3.79 5.96
CA PHE A 88 -0.11 -4.75 5.39
C PHE A 88 0.06 -5.91 6.37
N GLU A 89 -0.05 -7.13 5.86
CA GLU A 89 0.19 -8.35 6.64
C GLU A 89 1.25 -9.20 5.96
N ILE A 90 2.16 -9.76 6.76
CA ILE A 90 3.22 -10.63 6.28
C ILE A 90 2.94 -12.05 6.76
N THR A 91 2.96 -13.01 5.83
CA THR A 91 2.86 -14.43 6.16
C THR A 91 3.93 -15.19 5.40
N GLU A 92 4.24 -16.38 5.89
CA GLU A 92 5.12 -17.30 5.18
C GLU A 92 4.27 -18.32 4.43
N ASN A 93 4.63 -18.59 3.19
CA ASN A 93 3.97 -19.58 2.35
C ASN A 93 5.04 -20.47 1.74
N GLY A 94 5.38 -21.55 2.44
CA GLY A 94 6.49 -22.40 2.05
C GLY A 94 7.81 -21.65 2.23
N GLN A 95 8.59 -21.54 1.16
CA GLN A 95 9.86 -20.79 1.17
C GLN A 95 9.70 -19.35 0.68
N GLN A 96 8.46 -18.92 0.45
CA GLN A 96 8.15 -17.58 -0.01
C GLN A 96 7.58 -16.76 1.13
N THR A 97 7.82 -15.45 1.08
CA THR A 97 7.14 -14.48 1.93
C THR A 97 5.97 -13.91 1.15
N GLN A 98 4.82 -13.84 1.78
CA GLN A 98 3.62 -13.29 1.18
C GLN A 98 3.26 -11.99 1.89
N LEU A 99 3.05 -10.94 1.10
CA LEU A 99 2.61 -9.64 1.59
C LEU A 99 1.20 -9.38 1.11
N THR A 100 0.28 -9.19 2.05
CA THR A 100 -1.11 -8.88 1.77
C THR A 100 -1.39 -7.42 2.09
N PHE A 101 -2.05 -6.73 1.17
CA PHE A 101 -2.46 -5.34 1.32
C PHE A 101 -3.97 -5.24 1.29
N ILE A 102 -4.53 -4.44 2.20
CA ILE A 102 -5.96 -4.15 2.23
C ILE A 102 -6.12 -2.65 2.47
N GLU A 103 -6.83 -1.99 1.56
CA GLU A 103 -7.22 -0.61 1.73
C GLU A 103 -8.73 -0.52 1.88
N SER A 104 -9.19 0.23 2.90
CA SER A 104 -10.60 0.57 3.06
C SER A 104 -10.76 2.06 2.84
N LEU A 105 -11.67 2.45 1.96
CA LEU A 105 -11.95 3.85 1.66
C LEU A 105 -13.42 4.14 1.86
N PRO A 106 -13.78 5.31 2.41
CA PRO A 106 -15.17 5.72 2.44
C PRO A 106 -15.77 5.77 1.03
N LYS A 107 -17.01 5.35 0.92
CA LYS A 107 -17.73 5.30 -0.37
C LYS A 107 -17.67 6.62 -1.12
N GLU A 108 -17.68 7.73 -0.40
CA GLU A 108 -17.78 9.07 -0.97
C GLU A 108 -16.44 9.76 -1.16
N PHE A 109 -15.33 9.07 -0.88
CA PHE A 109 -14.01 9.67 -1.09
C PHE A 109 -13.84 10.01 -2.57
N PRO A 110 -13.72 11.31 -2.93
CA PRO A 110 -13.78 11.71 -4.34
C PRO A 110 -12.60 11.25 -5.18
N HIS A 111 -11.44 11.03 -4.55
CA HIS A 111 -10.22 10.62 -5.26
C HIS A 111 -9.96 9.11 -5.22
N ARG A 112 -11.00 8.32 -4.93
CA ARG A 112 -10.86 6.87 -4.74
C ARG A 112 -10.23 6.12 -5.91
N ILE A 113 -10.57 6.52 -7.14
CA ILE A 113 -10.05 5.86 -8.33
C ILE A 113 -8.55 6.10 -8.49
N ASN A 114 -8.12 7.36 -8.40
CA ASN A 114 -6.70 7.69 -8.48
C ASN A 114 -5.90 7.07 -7.34
N ASP A 115 -6.48 7.04 -6.15
CA ASP A 115 -5.84 6.47 -4.97
C ASP A 115 -5.65 4.96 -5.13
N MET A 116 -6.68 4.23 -5.51
CA MET A 116 -6.57 2.80 -5.73
C MET A 116 -5.59 2.48 -6.86
N ALA A 117 -5.62 3.25 -7.95
CA ALA A 117 -4.66 3.07 -9.04
C ALA A 117 -3.23 3.29 -8.56
N GLY A 118 -3.00 4.28 -7.70
CA GLY A 118 -1.69 4.52 -7.10
C GLY A 118 -1.20 3.32 -6.29
N TRP A 119 -2.07 2.69 -5.50
CA TRP A 119 -1.72 1.50 -4.73
C TRP A 119 -1.46 0.28 -5.62
N LEU A 120 -2.07 0.21 -6.80
CA LEU A 120 -1.75 -0.84 -7.77
C LEU A 120 -0.36 -0.65 -8.38
N VAL A 121 0.06 0.58 -8.61
CA VAL A 121 1.45 0.87 -8.99
C VAL A 121 2.41 0.41 -7.88
N LYS A 122 2.11 0.75 -6.64
CA LYS A 122 2.94 0.36 -5.49
C LYS A 122 3.00 -1.16 -5.34
N LYS A 123 1.93 -1.86 -5.66
CA LYS A 123 1.90 -3.32 -5.69
C LYS A 123 2.99 -3.87 -6.62
N GLU A 124 3.12 -3.31 -7.81
CA GLU A 124 4.12 -3.75 -8.78
C GLU A 124 5.53 -3.48 -8.26
N HIS A 125 5.75 -2.32 -7.65
CA HIS A 125 7.05 -1.98 -7.04
C HIS A 125 7.40 -2.92 -5.90
N LEU A 126 6.44 -3.23 -5.03
CA LEU A 126 6.67 -4.15 -3.91
C LEU A 126 6.91 -5.57 -4.40
N SER A 127 6.22 -6.00 -5.46
CA SER A 127 6.49 -7.30 -6.07
C SER A 127 7.93 -7.40 -6.56
N ASP A 128 8.44 -6.34 -7.18
CA ASP A 128 9.83 -6.31 -7.63
C ASP A 128 10.78 -6.46 -6.44
N LEU A 129 10.55 -5.69 -5.37
CA LEU A 129 11.43 -5.70 -4.19
C LEU A 129 11.39 -7.04 -3.46
N LEU A 130 10.21 -7.65 -3.31
CA LEU A 130 10.09 -8.97 -2.67
C LEU A 130 10.82 -10.05 -3.48
N ASN A 131 10.93 -9.87 -4.78
CA ASN A 131 11.64 -10.80 -5.65
C ASN A 131 13.08 -10.37 -5.94
N GLN A 132 13.58 -9.40 -5.16
CA GLN A 132 14.96 -8.92 -5.20
C GLN A 132 15.35 -8.40 -6.58
N ARG A 133 14.40 -7.75 -7.24
CA ARG A 133 14.60 -7.06 -8.51
C ARG A 133 14.63 -5.54 -8.29
N GLU A 134 15.22 -4.83 -9.23
CA GLU A 134 15.11 -3.38 -9.23
C GLU A 134 13.66 -2.98 -9.50
N VAL A 135 13.23 -1.90 -8.85
CA VAL A 135 11.89 -1.35 -9.06
C VAL A 135 11.76 -0.86 -10.50
N ARG A 136 10.77 -1.36 -11.20
CA ARG A 136 10.52 -0.96 -12.60
C ARG A 136 10.10 0.50 -12.66
N THR A 137 10.62 1.21 -13.66
CA THR A 137 10.13 2.54 -14.01
C THR A 137 9.12 2.41 -15.14
N GLY A 138 8.28 3.43 -15.31
CA GLY A 138 7.33 3.44 -16.43
C GLY A 138 6.09 2.57 -16.24
N ILE A 139 5.79 2.15 -15.01
CA ILE A 139 4.49 1.53 -14.72
C ILE A 139 3.40 2.56 -15.02
N ASP A 140 2.45 2.18 -15.86
CA ASP A 140 1.44 3.12 -16.35
C ASP A 140 0.28 3.30 -15.37
N HIS A 141 0.34 4.36 -14.58
CA HIS A 141 -0.72 4.73 -13.65
C HIS A 141 -2.06 4.93 -14.38
N ALA A 142 -2.04 5.52 -15.57
CA ALA A 142 -3.26 5.79 -16.34
C ALA A 142 -3.97 4.49 -16.74
N GLN A 143 -3.24 3.43 -17.04
CA GLN A 143 -3.84 2.13 -17.32
C GLN A 143 -4.60 1.60 -16.11
N PHE A 144 -4.02 1.73 -14.93
CA PHE A 144 -4.72 1.31 -13.70
C PHE A 144 -5.93 2.19 -13.41
N VAL A 145 -5.86 3.49 -13.69
CA VAL A 145 -7.02 4.37 -13.57
C VAL A 145 -8.17 3.86 -14.45
N ASP A 146 -7.87 3.48 -15.69
CA ASP A 146 -8.88 2.94 -16.59
C ASP A 146 -9.48 1.64 -16.09
N GLU A 147 -8.64 0.70 -15.62
CA GLU A 147 -9.10 -0.58 -15.08
C GLU A 147 -9.99 -0.37 -13.86
N VAL A 148 -9.56 0.45 -12.91
CA VAL A 148 -10.31 0.72 -11.68
C VAL A 148 -11.63 1.40 -12.01
N THR A 149 -11.62 2.37 -12.94
CA THR A 149 -12.84 3.05 -13.38
C THR A 149 -13.87 2.04 -13.89
N GLN A 150 -13.43 1.11 -14.72
CA GLN A 150 -14.33 0.09 -15.29
C GLN A 150 -14.93 -0.80 -14.19
N ILE A 151 -14.12 -1.20 -13.24
CA ILE A 151 -14.58 -2.05 -12.13
C ILE A 151 -15.60 -1.29 -11.26
N VAL A 152 -15.26 -0.05 -10.89
CA VAL A 152 -16.11 0.76 -10.02
C VAL A 152 -17.46 1.08 -10.67
N GLN A 153 -17.48 1.30 -11.98
CA GLN A 153 -18.72 1.57 -12.71
C GLN A 153 -19.67 0.38 -12.76
N ASN A 154 -19.18 -0.83 -12.57
CA ASN A 154 -19.98 -2.04 -12.64
C ASN A 154 -20.56 -2.48 -11.28
N PHE A 155 -20.41 -1.67 -10.26
CA PHE A 155 -21.03 -1.94 -8.96
C PHE A 155 -22.42 -1.38 -8.81
#